data_d187e2a07677741c603e37b559d05eb0
#
_entry.id   d187e2a07677741c603e37b559d05eb0
#
_cell.length_a   1.000
_cell.length_b   1.000
_cell.length_c   1.000
_cell.angle_alpha   90.00
_cell.angle_beta   90.00
_cell.angle_gamma   90.00
#
_symmetry.space_group_name_H-M   'P 1'
#
loop_
_entity.id
_entity.type
_entity.pdbx_description
1 polymer ?
#
loop_
_entity_poly.entity_id
_entity_poly.type
_entity_poly.pdbx_seq_one_letter_code
_entity_poly.pdbx_strand_id
1 'polypeptide(L)'
;LTDAIREMRKGLVIINGESLGQVASQTLQSMVAINEVTSTPIIRPVVSMDKTEIIEIAEKIDTFELAIQPFEDCCTIFAPPQPKTRPRLDKAQDYEARLDLEGLMARALEGLKITEISAETAKDKQEDEFADFL
;
A
#
# COMPACT_ATOMS: atom_id res chain seq x y z
N LEU A 1 -8.53 6.25 -4.69
CA LEU A 1 -7.36 7.11 -4.70
C LEU A 1 -6.28 6.57 -5.64
N THR A 2 -5.83 5.32 -5.49
CA THR A 2 -4.78 4.72 -6.34
C THR A 2 -5.11 4.80 -7.83
N ASP A 3 -6.36 4.54 -8.22
CA ASP A 3 -6.78 4.62 -9.61
C ASP A 3 -6.76 6.07 -10.15
N ALA A 4 -7.17 7.06 -9.34
CA ALA A 4 -7.07 8.46 -9.69
C ALA A 4 -5.60 8.90 -9.89
N ILE A 5 -4.68 8.46 -9.02
CA ILE A 5 -3.24 8.72 -9.18
C ILE A 5 -2.70 8.03 -10.43
N ARG A 6 -3.13 6.79 -10.70
CA ARG A 6 -2.77 6.07 -11.93
C ARG A 6 -3.16 6.88 -13.17
N GLU A 7 -4.38 7.41 -13.22
CA GLU A 7 -4.85 8.24 -14.33
C GLU A 7 -4.02 9.50 -14.49
N MET A 8 -3.79 10.24 -13.41
CA MET A 8 -2.94 11.43 -13.41
C MET A 8 -1.53 11.14 -13.96
N ARG A 9 -0.98 9.96 -13.65
CA ARG A 9 0.34 9.51 -14.08
C ARG A 9 0.34 8.75 -15.42
N LYS A 10 -0.83 8.60 -16.06
CA LYS A 10 -1.01 7.85 -17.31
C LYS A 10 -0.56 6.38 -17.19
N GLY A 11 -0.69 5.79 -16.01
CA GLY A 11 -0.41 4.38 -15.76
C GLY A 11 -1.47 3.48 -16.39
N LEU A 12 -1.09 2.30 -16.84
CA LEU A 12 -1.98 1.32 -17.46
C LEU A 12 -2.51 0.29 -16.46
N VAL A 13 -1.78 0.04 -15.38
CA VAL A 13 -2.09 -0.98 -14.38
C VAL A 13 -1.82 -0.44 -12.98
N ILE A 14 -2.39 -1.11 -11.97
CA ILE A 14 -2.05 -0.96 -10.56
C ILE A 14 -1.19 -2.16 -10.17
N ILE A 15 -0.11 -1.95 -9.45
CA ILE A 15 0.73 -3.03 -8.91
C ILE A 15 0.75 -2.87 -7.39
N ASN A 16 0.51 -3.95 -6.65
CA ASN A 16 0.59 -3.95 -5.20
C ASN A 16 1.29 -5.22 -4.66
N GLY A 17 1.74 -5.16 -3.40
CA GLY A 17 2.42 -6.25 -2.69
C GLY A 17 1.45 -7.15 -1.90
N GLU A 18 0.18 -7.24 -2.29
CA GLU A 18 -0.80 -8.06 -1.59
C GLU A 18 -0.51 -9.55 -1.77
N SER A 19 -0.46 -10.29 -0.64
CA SER A 19 -0.27 -11.73 -0.61
C SER A 19 -1.44 -12.40 0.10
N LEU A 20 -1.82 -13.61 -0.32
CA LEU A 20 -2.89 -14.37 0.32
C LEU A 20 -2.43 -14.97 1.65
N GLY A 21 -3.24 -14.79 2.69
CA GLY A 21 -3.05 -15.51 3.95
C GLY A 21 -1.95 -15.01 4.88
N GLN A 22 -1.23 -13.94 4.53
CA GLN A 22 -0.19 -13.37 5.40
C GLN A 22 -0.79 -12.68 6.63
N VAL A 23 -1.93 -12.05 6.48
CA VAL A 23 -2.73 -11.49 7.58
C VAL A 23 -4.20 -11.87 7.40
N ALA A 24 -4.99 -11.79 8.48
CA ALA A 24 -6.39 -12.23 8.51
C ALA A 24 -7.29 -11.55 7.45
N SER A 25 -6.96 -10.34 7.03
CA SER A 25 -7.71 -9.59 6.00
C SER A 25 -7.31 -9.93 4.56
N GLN A 26 -6.18 -10.59 4.33
CA GLN A 26 -5.70 -10.98 3.01
C GLN A 26 -6.34 -12.29 2.55
N THR A 27 -7.60 -12.22 2.17
CA THR A 27 -8.41 -13.33 1.68
C THR A 27 -8.89 -13.09 0.26
N LEU A 28 -9.26 -14.14 -0.46
CA LEU A 28 -9.86 -14.01 -1.79
C LEU A 28 -11.15 -13.16 -1.76
N GLN A 29 -11.94 -13.26 -0.70
CA GLN A 29 -13.14 -12.46 -0.54
C GLN A 29 -12.83 -10.97 -0.39
N SER A 30 -11.75 -10.64 0.33
CA SER A 30 -11.28 -9.26 0.43
C SER A 30 -10.80 -8.74 -0.92
N MET A 31 -10.07 -9.55 -1.69
CA MET A 31 -9.60 -9.17 -3.03
C MET A 31 -10.76 -8.93 -4.01
N VAL A 32 -11.82 -9.73 -3.93
CA VAL A 32 -13.05 -9.50 -4.73
C VAL A 32 -13.66 -8.14 -4.39
N ALA A 33 -13.84 -7.83 -3.09
CA ALA A 33 -14.39 -6.55 -2.67
C ALA A 33 -13.51 -5.36 -3.07
N ILE A 34 -12.19 -5.50 -2.99
CA ILE A 34 -11.22 -4.46 -3.39
C ILE A 34 -11.26 -4.24 -4.92
N ASN A 35 -11.34 -5.32 -5.70
CA ASN A 35 -11.33 -5.22 -7.15
C ASN A 35 -12.61 -4.57 -7.73
N GLU A 36 -13.71 -4.59 -7.00
CA GLU A 36 -14.99 -4.04 -7.46
C GLU A 36 -14.94 -2.53 -7.72
N VAL A 37 -14.05 -1.81 -7.05
CA VAL A 37 -13.96 -0.34 -7.15
C VAL A 37 -13.18 0.14 -8.37
N THR A 38 -12.60 -0.76 -9.16
CA THR A 38 -11.84 -0.39 -10.36
C THR A 38 -11.89 -1.48 -11.43
N SER A 39 -11.99 -1.07 -12.67
CA SER A 39 -11.81 -1.94 -13.85
C SER A 39 -10.35 -2.02 -14.31
N THR A 40 -9.45 -1.25 -13.70
CA THR A 40 -8.03 -1.27 -14.01
C THR A 40 -7.41 -2.62 -13.59
N PRO A 41 -6.61 -3.27 -14.44
CA PRO A 41 -5.91 -4.49 -14.07
C PRO A 41 -5.03 -4.27 -12.84
N ILE A 42 -5.17 -5.13 -11.82
CA ILE A 42 -4.34 -5.13 -10.62
C ILE A 42 -3.39 -6.33 -10.69
N ILE A 43 -2.09 -6.06 -10.76
CA ILE A 43 -1.04 -7.07 -10.78
C ILE A 43 -0.52 -7.24 -9.35
N ARG A 44 -0.49 -8.48 -8.88
CA ARG A 44 -0.04 -8.86 -7.54
C ARG A 44 1.11 -9.85 -7.64
N PRO A 45 2.36 -9.40 -7.80
CA PRO A 45 3.50 -10.28 -8.07
C PRO A 45 3.74 -11.35 -7.01
N VAL A 46 3.38 -11.06 -5.76
CA VAL A 46 3.62 -11.94 -4.60
C VAL A 46 2.36 -12.62 -4.07
N VAL A 47 1.26 -12.63 -4.81
CA VAL A 47 -0.06 -13.06 -4.32
C VAL A 47 -0.10 -14.50 -3.79
N SER A 48 0.69 -15.40 -4.38
CA SER A 48 0.76 -16.82 -4.01
C SER A 48 2.01 -17.19 -3.22
N MET A 49 2.85 -16.23 -2.89
CA MET A 49 4.11 -16.46 -2.18
C MET A 49 3.87 -16.47 -0.68
N ASP A 50 4.60 -17.31 0.04
CA ASP A 50 4.67 -17.23 1.47
C ASP A 50 5.63 -16.13 1.94
N LYS A 51 5.68 -15.89 3.27
CA LYS A 51 6.51 -14.82 3.81
C LYS A 51 8.00 -15.05 3.59
N THR A 52 8.43 -16.30 3.61
CA THR A 52 9.85 -16.67 3.43
C THR A 52 10.28 -16.37 2.00
N GLU A 53 9.49 -16.78 1.01
CA GLU A 53 9.75 -16.47 -0.40
C GLU A 53 9.81 -14.96 -0.68
N ILE A 54 8.93 -14.18 -0.03
CA ILE A 54 8.94 -12.70 -0.16
C ILE A 54 10.21 -12.11 0.46
N ILE A 55 10.65 -12.61 1.62
CA ILE A 55 11.88 -12.17 2.29
C ILE A 55 13.10 -12.48 1.40
N GLU A 56 13.20 -13.68 0.84
CA GLU A 56 14.29 -14.06 -0.07
C GLU A 56 14.39 -13.11 -1.28
N ILE A 57 13.24 -12.68 -1.82
CA ILE A 57 13.22 -11.69 -2.90
C ILE A 57 13.70 -10.33 -2.39
N ALA A 58 13.24 -9.88 -1.21
CA ALA A 58 13.64 -8.60 -0.63
C ALA A 58 15.15 -8.55 -0.34
N GLU A 59 15.74 -9.64 0.15
CA GLU A 59 17.19 -9.78 0.33
C GLU A 59 17.93 -9.69 -1.01
N LYS A 60 17.44 -10.42 -2.01
CA LYS A 60 18.05 -10.45 -3.34
C LYS A 60 18.08 -9.10 -4.06
N ILE A 61 17.11 -8.23 -3.78
CA ILE A 61 17.01 -6.88 -4.37
C ILE A 61 17.48 -5.77 -3.42
N ASP A 62 18.18 -6.12 -2.32
CA ASP A 62 18.74 -5.20 -1.32
C ASP A 62 17.72 -4.24 -0.68
N THR A 63 16.49 -4.71 -0.45
CA THR A 63 15.44 -3.91 0.21
C THR A 63 15.08 -4.41 1.60
N PHE A 64 15.56 -5.59 2.00
CA PHE A 64 15.19 -6.24 3.26
C PHE A 64 15.58 -5.39 4.49
N GLU A 65 16.82 -4.94 4.56
CA GLU A 65 17.34 -4.15 5.69
C GLU A 65 16.57 -2.83 5.88
N LEU A 66 16.10 -2.22 4.79
CA LEU A 66 15.23 -1.05 4.86
C LEU A 66 13.82 -1.41 5.33
N ALA A 67 13.30 -2.55 4.90
CA ALA A 67 11.94 -2.99 5.21
C ALA A 67 11.74 -3.40 6.68
N ILE A 68 12.81 -3.84 7.37
CA ILE A 68 12.75 -4.27 8.78
C ILE A 68 13.05 -3.16 9.79
N GLN A 69 13.34 -1.94 9.33
CA GLN A 69 13.58 -0.82 10.24
C GLN A 69 12.35 -0.54 11.11
N PRO A 70 12.54 -0.25 12.40
CA PRO A 70 11.43 0.06 13.29
C PRO A 70 10.66 1.29 12.79
N PHE A 71 9.37 1.10 12.53
CA PHE A 71 8.45 2.18 12.14
C PHE A 71 7.07 1.91 12.73
N GLU A 72 6.30 2.96 12.95
CA GLU A 72 4.92 2.80 13.42
C GLU A 72 4.08 2.09 12.35
N ASP A 73 3.54 0.92 12.70
CA ASP A 73 2.68 0.14 11.82
C ASP A 73 1.21 0.46 12.10
N CYS A 74 0.49 0.86 11.05
CA CYS A 74 -0.95 1.11 11.11
C CYS A 74 -1.75 -0.11 11.61
N CYS A 75 -1.25 -1.33 11.39
CA CYS A 75 -1.90 -2.56 11.83
C CYS A 75 -2.01 -2.66 13.34
N THR A 76 -1.09 -2.09 14.11
CA THR A 76 -1.13 -2.10 15.58
C THR A 76 -2.09 -1.05 16.14
N ILE A 77 -2.32 0.04 15.42
CA ILE A 77 -3.14 1.18 15.88
C ILE A 77 -4.60 1.02 15.44
N PHE A 78 -4.84 0.56 14.21
CA PHE A 78 -6.17 0.54 13.59
C PHE A 78 -6.78 -0.85 13.43
N ALA A 79 -6.08 -1.92 13.81
CA ALA A 79 -6.62 -3.27 13.70
C ALA A 79 -7.78 -3.46 14.68
N PRO A 80 -8.98 -3.80 14.24
CA PRO A 80 -10.06 -4.15 15.14
C PRO A 80 -9.76 -5.47 15.85
N PRO A 81 -10.27 -5.69 17.08
CA PRO A 81 -10.07 -6.93 17.83
C PRO A 81 -10.52 -8.19 17.07
N GLN A 82 -11.45 -8.05 16.14
CA GLN A 82 -11.98 -9.10 15.29
C GLN A 82 -11.99 -8.64 13.82
N PRO A 83 -10.89 -8.83 13.08
CA PRO A 83 -10.81 -8.44 11.68
C PRO A 83 -11.80 -9.27 10.84
N LYS A 84 -12.42 -8.64 9.85
CA LYS A 84 -13.33 -9.32 8.93
C LYS A 84 -12.53 -10.05 7.86
N THR A 85 -12.58 -11.38 7.88
CA THR A 85 -11.93 -12.27 6.90
C THR A 85 -12.78 -12.50 5.66
N ARG A 86 -14.08 -12.22 5.74
CA ARG A 86 -15.05 -12.36 4.63
C ARG A 86 -15.90 -11.11 4.55
N PRO A 87 -15.36 -9.99 4.05
CA PRO A 87 -16.12 -8.77 3.89
C PRO A 87 -17.21 -8.99 2.84
N ARG A 88 -18.39 -8.47 3.11
CA ARG A 88 -19.48 -8.41 2.13
C ARG A 88 -19.40 -7.07 1.43
N LEU A 89 -19.41 -7.10 0.11
CA LEU A 89 -19.33 -5.91 -0.73
C LEU A 89 -20.44 -4.90 -0.43
N ASP A 90 -21.69 -5.38 -0.30
CA ASP A 90 -22.84 -4.54 0.04
C ASP A 90 -22.64 -3.78 1.35
N LYS A 91 -22.04 -4.42 2.36
CA LYS A 91 -21.74 -3.79 3.64
C LYS A 91 -20.59 -2.78 3.55
N ALA A 92 -19.57 -3.08 2.77
CA ALA A 92 -18.48 -2.14 2.52
C ALA A 92 -19.02 -0.87 1.85
N GLN A 93 -19.85 -1.02 0.82
CA GLN A 93 -20.52 0.09 0.14
C GLN A 93 -21.46 0.88 1.06
N ASP A 94 -22.24 0.21 1.93
CA ASP A 94 -23.08 0.87 2.93
C ASP A 94 -22.26 1.74 3.92
N TYR A 95 -21.06 1.31 4.29
CA TYR A 95 -20.18 2.09 5.16
C TYR A 95 -19.54 3.27 4.42
N GLU A 96 -19.07 3.06 3.21
CA GLU A 96 -18.50 4.10 2.36
C GLU A 96 -19.53 5.20 2.03
N ALA A 97 -20.78 4.84 1.78
CA ALA A 97 -21.85 5.80 1.52
C ALA A 97 -22.13 6.79 2.66
N ARG A 98 -21.61 6.52 3.87
CA ARG A 98 -21.73 7.43 5.04
C ARG A 98 -20.57 8.43 5.13
N LEU A 99 -19.57 8.30 4.28
CA LEU A 99 -18.38 9.15 4.24
C LEU A 99 -18.49 10.17 3.11
N ASP A 100 -17.94 11.35 3.32
CA ASP A 100 -17.70 12.31 2.24
C ASP A 100 -16.47 11.86 1.43
N LEU A 101 -16.64 10.79 0.66
CA LEU A 101 -15.54 10.23 -0.15
C LEU A 101 -15.02 11.23 -1.17
N GLU A 102 -15.88 12.03 -1.75
CA GLU A 102 -15.51 13.01 -2.78
C GLU A 102 -14.59 14.10 -2.17
N GLY A 103 -14.96 14.68 -1.04
CA GLY A 103 -14.16 15.65 -0.32
C GLY A 103 -12.87 15.05 0.24
N LEU A 104 -12.90 13.81 0.73
CA LEU A 104 -11.70 13.09 1.18
C LEU A 104 -10.71 12.85 0.04
N MET A 105 -11.21 12.41 -1.11
CA MET A 105 -10.42 12.18 -2.32
C MET A 105 -9.79 13.48 -2.83
N ALA A 106 -10.57 14.56 -2.92
CA ALA A 106 -10.09 15.86 -3.37
C ALA A 106 -8.93 16.34 -2.49
N ARG A 107 -9.11 16.34 -1.17
CA ARG A 107 -8.04 16.75 -0.22
C ARG A 107 -6.80 15.88 -0.32
N ALA A 108 -6.96 14.57 -0.51
CA ALA A 108 -5.82 13.66 -0.64
C ALA A 108 -5.04 13.91 -1.93
N LEU A 109 -5.72 14.22 -3.04
CA LEU A 109 -5.08 14.53 -4.32
C LEU A 109 -4.40 15.91 -4.31
N GLU A 110 -5.03 16.92 -3.70
CA GLU A 110 -4.43 18.24 -3.50
C GLU A 110 -3.16 18.20 -2.64
N GLY A 111 -3.13 17.33 -1.64
CA GLY A 111 -1.99 17.13 -0.76
C GLY A 111 -0.88 16.24 -1.35
N LEU A 112 -1.02 15.74 -2.58
CA LEU A 112 -0.04 14.86 -3.20
C LEU A 112 1.28 15.57 -3.44
N LYS A 113 2.36 15.03 -2.87
CA LYS A 113 3.73 15.48 -3.12
C LYS A 113 4.46 14.46 -3.96
N ILE A 114 5.12 14.93 -5.02
CA ILE A 114 5.97 14.10 -5.87
C ILE A 114 7.41 14.51 -5.59
N THR A 115 8.24 13.54 -5.16
CA THR A 115 9.66 13.74 -4.94
C THR A 115 10.43 12.95 -5.97
N GLU A 116 11.27 13.62 -6.75
CA GLU A 116 12.21 12.94 -7.64
C GLU A 116 13.45 12.54 -6.84
N ILE A 117 13.78 11.26 -6.90
CA ILE A 117 14.94 10.70 -6.23
C ILE A 117 15.90 10.18 -7.31
N SER A 118 17.12 10.71 -7.34
CA SER A 118 18.22 10.22 -8.14
C SER A 118 19.33 9.65 -7.23
N ALA A 119 20.29 8.93 -7.82
CA ALA A 119 21.43 8.43 -7.05
C ALA A 119 22.28 9.58 -6.44
N GLU A 120 22.25 10.75 -7.03
CA GLU A 120 22.93 11.95 -6.53
C GLU A 120 22.16 12.58 -5.36
N THR A 121 20.85 12.80 -5.50
CA THR A 121 20.01 13.39 -4.44
C THR A 121 19.81 12.46 -3.23
N ALA A 122 20.01 11.15 -3.38
CA ALA A 122 19.96 10.21 -2.27
C ALA A 122 21.22 10.30 -1.38
N LYS A 123 22.40 10.59 -1.96
CA LYS A 123 23.65 10.77 -1.20
C LYS A 123 23.64 12.06 -0.37
N ASP A 124 23.18 13.16 -0.94
CA ASP A 124 23.10 14.44 -0.25
C ASP A 124 22.18 14.37 0.99
N LYS A 125 21.06 13.64 0.90
CA LYS A 125 20.16 13.45 2.06
C LYS A 125 20.73 12.57 3.16
N GLN A 126 21.52 11.55 2.81
CA GLN A 126 22.19 10.73 3.83
C GLN A 126 23.27 11.51 4.58
N GLU A 127 24.00 12.40 3.91
CA GLU A 127 24.99 13.26 4.55
C GLU A 127 24.35 14.30 5.48
N ASP A 128 23.22 14.89 5.10
CA ASP A 128 22.48 15.85 5.93
C ASP A 128 21.84 15.19 7.19
N GLU A 129 21.25 14.00 7.05
CA GLU A 129 20.70 13.26 8.20
C GLU A 129 21.78 12.80 9.18
N PHE A 130 22.98 12.47 8.71
CA PHE A 130 24.12 12.14 9.59
C PHE A 130 24.76 13.37 10.23
N ALA A 131 24.69 14.53 9.62
CA ALA A 131 25.23 15.77 10.18
C ALA A 131 24.43 16.29 11.40
N ASP A 132 23.13 16.01 11.45
CA ASP A 132 22.26 16.37 12.59
C ASP A 132 22.43 15.43 13.83
N PHE A 133 23.19 14.32 13.70
CA PHE A 133 23.48 13.38 14.78
C PHE A 133 24.91 13.50 15.37
N LEU A 134 25.72 14.42 14.86
CA LEU A 134 27.09 14.71 15.36
C LEU A 134 27.15 16.06 16.05
#